data_da7762dcb0fb1f47ed7a5edd0ef0e112
#
_entry.id   da7762dcb0fb1f47ed7a5edd0ef0e112
#
_cell.length_a   1.000
_cell.length_b   1.000
_cell.length_c   1.000
_cell.angle_alpha   90.00
_cell.angle_beta   90.00
_cell.angle_gamma   90.00
#
_symmetry.space_group_name_H-M   'P 1'
#
loop_
_entity.id
_entity.type
_entity.pdbx_description
1 polymer ?
#
loop_
_entity_poly.entity_id
_entity_poly.type
_entity_poly.pdbx_seq_one_letter_code
_entity_poly.pdbx_strand_id
1 'polypeptide(L)'
;MAYNIIFNEEKWEKVNPENKIIIQDYITECKARKKKESTIRQYGNDLRIIMIFVLEKCGNRPVTELNRKDFRKMILWLTDDLGVSNARANRLMSCCRSLLAYLEEDDDYDYDINQAAKVKGLGYESVREIVFLDRETIDKLYDYFMSNKKYRDATLLALGIESSGRKAELSQVLKDSITDDGHYTNIVVGKRGKKFPLIYFNHTREAAKMYLEQRGEDNIPELFITKYDVPARKEVLYDMVVSWRPIIKELTGKDLDVNVHSLRHSALQLYKTGENWPCTENNLGPIPLDQLKNIARHSSVETTLGYLIDDTENELANALGIGVHESFSENSDK
;
A
#
# COMPACT_ATOMS: atom_id res chain seq x y z
N MET A 1 8.13 11.12 4.33
CA MET A 1 8.50 12.11 5.37
C MET A 1 9.83 11.78 6.07
N ALA A 2 10.06 10.59 6.63
CA ALA A 2 11.30 10.30 7.36
C ALA A 2 12.61 10.51 6.57
N TYR A 3 12.63 10.28 5.25
CA TYR A 3 13.84 10.51 4.44
C TYR A 3 14.27 11.99 4.47
N ASN A 4 13.35 12.91 4.25
CA ASN A 4 13.66 14.35 4.20
C ASN A 4 14.00 14.96 5.57
N ILE A 5 13.67 14.26 6.66
CA ILE A 5 14.00 14.70 8.03
C ILE A 5 15.42 14.24 8.42
N ILE A 6 15.82 13.03 7.96
CA ILE A 6 17.05 12.39 8.39
C ILE A 6 18.18 12.63 7.39
N PHE A 7 17.86 12.52 6.08
CA PHE A 7 18.84 12.70 5.01
C PHE A 7 19.17 14.18 4.85
N ASN A 8 20.48 14.47 4.81
CA ASN A 8 21.04 15.77 4.55
C ASN A 8 22.25 15.60 3.62
N GLU A 9 22.32 16.35 2.54
CA GLU A 9 23.39 16.25 1.54
C GLU A 9 24.76 16.58 2.11
N GLU A 10 24.85 17.61 2.99
CA GLU A 10 26.12 17.99 3.64
C GLU A 10 26.66 16.86 4.54
N LYS A 11 25.76 16.13 5.22
CA LYS A 11 26.14 14.95 6.01
C LYS A 11 26.54 13.80 5.09
N TRP A 12 25.81 13.61 3.99
CA TRP A 12 26.12 12.58 3.02
C TRP A 12 27.52 12.77 2.41
N GLU A 13 27.93 14.01 2.10
CA GLU A 13 29.27 14.28 1.60
C GLU A 13 30.38 13.85 2.58
N LYS A 14 30.12 13.89 3.88
CA LYS A 14 31.06 13.50 4.95
C LYS A 14 31.09 12.01 5.25
N VAL A 15 30.15 11.23 4.71
CA VAL A 15 30.10 9.76 4.88
C VAL A 15 31.37 9.15 4.30
N ASN A 16 31.92 8.16 5.02
CA ASN A 16 33.08 7.38 4.62
C ASN A 16 32.96 6.92 3.14
N PRO A 17 33.96 7.24 2.30
CA PRO A 17 33.95 6.85 0.88
C PRO A 17 33.78 5.35 0.63
N GLU A 18 34.35 4.50 1.48
CA GLU A 18 34.20 3.05 1.40
C GLU A 18 32.71 2.62 1.54
N ASN A 19 31.99 3.21 2.49
CA ASN A 19 30.55 2.96 2.64
C ASN A 19 29.75 3.40 1.40
N LYS A 20 30.16 4.46 0.71
CA LYS A 20 29.51 4.90 -0.53
C LYS A 20 29.75 3.91 -1.66
N ILE A 21 30.98 3.36 -1.77
CA ILE A 21 31.35 2.33 -2.75
C ILE A 21 30.53 1.06 -2.49
N ILE A 22 30.50 0.56 -1.26
CA ILE A 22 29.71 -0.61 -0.86
C ILE A 22 28.25 -0.48 -1.26
N ILE A 23 27.64 0.70 -1.04
CA ILE A 23 26.25 0.92 -1.47
C ILE A 23 26.12 0.85 -2.99
N GLN A 24 27.07 1.41 -3.75
CA GLN A 24 27.02 1.42 -5.20
C GLN A 24 27.14 0.02 -5.77
N ASP A 25 28.02 -0.81 -5.22
CA ASP A 25 28.20 -2.20 -5.62
C ASP A 25 26.96 -3.03 -5.33
N TYR A 26 26.40 -2.88 -4.13
CA TYR A 26 25.11 -3.52 -3.80
C TYR A 26 23.94 -3.08 -4.70
N ILE A 27 23.87 -1.82 -5.07
CA ILE A 27 22.87 -1.32 -6.03
C ILE A 27 23.10 -1.93 -7.41
N THR A 28 24.36 -2.10 -7.82
CA THR A 28 24.71 -2.76 -9.08
C THR A 28 24.29 -4.22 -9.06
N GLU A 29 24.56 -4.94 -7.98
CA GLU A 29 24.09 -6.32 -7.76
C GLU A 29 22.56 -6.41 -7.79
N CYS A 30 21.86 -5.47 -7.16
CA CYS A 30 20.40 -5.41 -7.23
C CYS A 30 19.87 -5.23 -8.66
N LYS A 31 20.57 -4.48 -9.52
CA LYS A 31 20.26 -4.32 -10.95
C LYS A 31 20.53 -5.61 -11.72
N ALA A 32 21.67 -6.26 -11.48
CA ALA A 32 22.05 -7.52 -12.10
C ALA A 32 21.00 -8.63 -11.77
N ARG A 33 20.50 -8.68 -10.54
CA ARG A 33 19.39 -9.55 -10.11
C ARG A 33 18.01 -9.08 -10.60
N LYS A 34 17.93 -8.09 -11.49
CA LYS A 34 16.68 -7.56 -12.07
C LYS A 34 15.61 -7.18 -11.03
N LYS A 35 16.02 -6.65 -9.87
CA LYS A 35 15.06 -6.09 -8.91
C LYS A 35 14.32 -4.91 -9.53
N LYS A 36 13.07 -4.68 -9.12
CA LYS A 36 12.28 -3.53 -9.62
C LYS A 36 12.98 -2.22 -9.31
N GLU A 37 13.01 -1.29 -10.25
CA GLU A 37 13.64 0.03 -10.12
C GLU A 37 13.17 0.78 -8.86
N SER A 38 11.86 0.70 -8.53
CA SER A 38 11.31 1.28 -7.31
C SER A 38 11.92 0.68 -6.03
N THR A 39 12.26 -0.61 -6.03
CA THR A 39 12.93 -1.29 -4.91
C THR A 39 14.38 -0.86 -4.80
N ILE A 40 15.08 -0.75 -5.93
CA ILE A 40 16.47 -0.30 -5.99
C ILE A 40 16.59 1.14 -5.46
N ARG A 41 15.73 2.04 -5.94
CA ARG A 41 15.67 3.42 -5.43
C ARG A 41 15.37 3.48 -3.94
N GLN A 42 14.45 2.63 -3.46
CA GLN A 42 14.12 2.57 -2.04
C GLN A 42 15.31 2.08 -1.20
N TYR A 43 16.04 1.06 -1.66
CA TYR A 43 17.25 0.58 -1.00
C TYR A 43 18.32 1.67 -0.94
N GLY A 44 18.58 2.36 -2.05
CA GLY A 44 19.53 3.48 -2.06
C GLY A 44 19.19 4.57 -1.04
N ASN A 45 17.91 4.95 -0.95
CA ASN A 45 17.44 5.94 0.03
C ASN A 45 17.57 5.43 1.47
N ASP A 46 17.20 4.18 1.72
CA ASP A 46 17.26 3.60 3.06
C ASP A 46 18.71 3.41 3.53
N LEU A 47 19.62 2.99 2.64
CA LEU A 47 21.05 2.85 2.96
C LEU A 47 21.72 4.20 3.22
N ARG A 48 21.37 5.25 2.49
CA ARG A 48 21.87 6.60 2.77
C ARG A 48 21.51 7.05 4.20
N ILE A 49 20.30 6.78 4.66
CA ILE A 49 19.89 7.05 6.06
C ILE A 49 20.75 6.26 7.04
N ILE A 50 20.99 4.97 6.76
CA ILE A 50 21.82 4.11 7.61
C ILE A 50 23.26 4.66 7.70
N MET A 51 23.84 5.13 6.61
CA MET A 51 25.19 5.68 6.64
C MET A 51 25.28 7.04 7.35
N ILE A 52 24.20 7.82 7.40
CA ILE A 52 24.14 9.00 8.30
C ILE A 52 24.23 8.58 9.77
N PHE A 53 23.54 7.52 10.16
CA PHE A 53 23.70 6.94 11.50
C PHE A 53 25.18 6.54 11.76
N VAL A 54 25.81 5.85 10.81
CA VAL A 54 27.23 5.42 10.94
C VAL A 54 28.14 6.63 11.12
N LEU A 55 27.93 7.69 10.33
CA LEU A 55 28.65 8.95 10.46
C LEU A 55 28.51 9.56 11.87
N GLU A 56 27.28 9.68 12.36
CA GLU A 56 26.99 10.44 13.58
C GLU A 56 27.24 9.66 14.88
N LYS A 57 27.01 8.35 14.86
CA LYS A 57 26.95 7.52 16.08
C LYS A 57 28.01 6.41 16.13
N CYS A 58 28.70 6.13 15.00
CA CYS A 58 29.68 5.03 14.91
C CYS A 58 31.07 5.49 14.46
N GLY A 59 31.37 6.79 14.54
CA GLY A 59 32.70 7.33 14.20
C GLY A 59 33.03 7.25 12.71
N ASN A 60 32.01 7.19 11.83
CA ASN A 60 32.16 7.14 10.37
C ASN A 60 33.04 5.99 9.84
N ARG A 61 33.13 4.90 10.56
CA ARG A 61 33.93 3.73 10.14
C ARG A 61 33.22 2.92 9.06
N PRO A 62 33.92 1.99 8.38
CA PRO A 62 33.28 1.07 7.45
C PRO A 62 32.12 0.31 8.06
N VAL A 63 31.07 0.07 7.27
CA VAL A 63 29.88 -0.67 7.76
C VAL A 63 30.21 -2.12 8.10
N THR A 64 31.26 -2.66 7.50
CA THR A 64 31.82 -4.01 7.76
C THR A 64 32.38 -4.16 9.17
N GLU A 65 32.83 -3.06 9.80
CA GLU A 65 33.35 -3.04 11.16
C GLU A 65 32.27 -2.90 12.25
N LEU A 66 31.00 -2.71 11.86
CA LEU A 66 29.92 -2.54 12.81
C LEU A 66 29.57 -3.88 13.48
N ASN A 67 29.42 -3.81 14.79
CA ASN A 67 29.07 -4.96 15.59
C ASN A 67 27.57 -4.94 16.00
N ARG A 68 27.12 -6.03 16.61
CA ARG A 68 25.72 -6.17 17.05
C ARG A 68 25.23 -5.04 17.96
N LYS A 69 26.13 -4.45 18.78
CA LYS A 69 25.75 -3.33 19.67
C LYS A 69 25.45 -2.07 18.88
N ASP A 70 26.18 -1.81 17.77
CA ASP A 70 25.95 -0.66 16.91
C ASP A 70 24.58 -0.73 16.22
N PHE A 71 24.19 -1.92 15.75
CA PHE A 71 22.85 -2.10 15.15
C PHE A 71 21.71 -1.97 16.16
N ARG A 72 21.93 -2.33 17.44
CA ARG A 72 20.98 -2.04 18.52
C ARG A 72 20.88 -0.52 18.79
N LYS A 73 22.01 0.19 18.79
CA LYS A 73 22.03 1.65 18.91
C LYS A 73 21.32 2.31 17.72
N MET A 74 21.43 1.74 16.52
CA MET A 74 20.71 2.26 15.35
C MET A 74 19.20 2.17 15.53
N ILE A 75 18.68 1.10 16.11
CA ILE A 75 17.26 0.97 16.42
C ILE A 75 16.84 2.08 17.39
N LEU A 76 17.54 2.26 18.51
CA LEU A 76 17.25 3.31 19.50
C LEU A 76 17.35 4.71 18.89
N TRP A 77 18.37 4.97 18.07
CA TRP A 77 18.49 6.25 17.36
C TRP A 77 17.28 6.50 16.43
N LEU A 78 16.80 5.48 15.74
CA LEU A 78 15.61 5.61 14.87
C LEU A 78 14.35 5.84 15.69
N THR A 79 14.10 5.06 16.75
CA THR A 79 12.85 5.13 17.52
C THR A 79 12.84 6.27 18.53
N ASP A 80 13.86 6.39 19.36
CA ASP A 80 13.87 7.27 20.51
C ASP A 80 14.37 8.69 20.14
N ASP A 81 15.48 8.78 19.36
CA ASP A 81 16.03 10.08 18.99
C ASP A 81 15.22 10.73 17.83
N LEU A 82 14.72 9.95 16.86
CA LEU A 82 14.08 10.45 15.65
C LEU A 82 12.57 10.19 15.56
N GLY A 83 11.99 9.49 16.51
CA GLY A 83 10.55 9.17 16.54
C GLY A 83 10.08 8.35 15.32
N VAL A 84 10.95 7.52 14.75
CA VAL A 84 10.62 6.67 13.60
C VAL A 84 9.80 5.48 14.07
N SER A 85 8.68 5.19 13.40
CA SER A 85 7.83 4.06 13.75
C SER A 85 8.55 2.71 13.68
N ASN A 86 8.13 1.74 14.51
CA ASN A 86 8.66 0.37 14.54
C ASN A 86 8.69 -0.27 13.15
N ALA A 87 7.62 -0.12 12.36
CA ALA A 87 7.54 -0.64 10.99
C ALA A 87 8.61 -0.03 10.07
N ARG A 88 8.87 1.28 10.20
CA ARG A 88 9.90 1.97 9.41
C ARG A 88 11.31 1.59 9.87
N ALA A 89 11.55 1.51 11.18
CA ALA A 89 12.82 1.06 11.74
C ALA A 89 13.13 -0.38 11.33
N ASN A 90 12.16 -1.29 11.41
CA ASN A 90 12.30 -2.66 10.93
C ASN A 90 12.63 -2.75 9.43
N ARG A 91 12.06 -1.87 8.61
CA ARG A 91 12.35 -1.81 7.17
C ARG A 91 13.79 -1.37 6.91
N LEU A 92 14.28 -0.35 7.63
CA LEU A 92 15.68 0.11 7.53
C LEU A 92 16.63 -1.01 7.96
N MET A 93 16.35 -1.69 9.07
CA MET A 93 17.10 -2.86 9.53
C MET A 93 17.08 -4.01 8.52
N SER A 94 15.96 -4.24 7.84
CA SER A 94 15.86 -5.27 6.78
C SER A 94 16.73 -4.91 5.58
N CYS A 95 16.75 -3.63 5.18
CA CYS A 95 17.62 -3.13 4.11
C CYS A 95 19.11 -3.30 4.48
N CYS A 96 19.47 -2.97 5.71
CA CYS A 96 20.81 -3.16 6.24
C CYS A 96 21.22 -4.63 6.23
N ARG A 97 20.36 -5.52 6.72
CA ARG A 97 20.62 -6.97 6.68
C ARG A 97 20.84 -7.48 5.26
N SER A 98 20.09 -6.94 4.28
CA SER A 98 20.22 -7.34 2.89
C SER A 98 21.53 -6.85 2.25
N LEU A 99 22.01 -5.65 2.62
CA LEU A 99 23.34 -5.18 2.25
C LEU A 99 24.45 -6.08 2.82
N LEU A 100 24.38 -6.33 4.13
CA LEU A 100 25.40 -7.11 4.83
C LEU A 100 25.42 -8.60 4.41
N ALA A 101 24.26 -9.14 4.01
CA ALA A 101 24.20 -10.48 3.42
C ALA A 101 24.88 -10.53 2.04
N TYR A 102 24.78 -9.44 1.25
CA TYR A 102 25.52 -9.31 0.01
C TYR A 102 27.02 -9.30 0.28
N LEU A 103 27.50 -8.55 1.27
CA LEU A 103 28.92 -8.50 1.61
C LEU A 103 29.46 -9.83 2.17
N GLU A 104 28.61 -10.61 2.85
CA GLU A 104 28.93 -11.95 3.37
C GLU A 104 29.03 -13.01 2.25
N GLU A 105 28.33 -12.79 1.13
CA GLU A 105 28.27 -13.69 -0.01
C GLU A 105 29.30 -13.33 -1.13
N ASP A 106 29.88 -12.14 -1.09
CA ASP A 106 30.70 -11.59 -2.18
C ASP A 106 32.19 -11.67 -1.78
N ASP A 107 32.97 -12.46 -2.52
CA ASP A 107 34.39 -12.73 -2.25
C ASP A 107 35.28 -11.47 -2.37
N ASP A 108 34.78 -10.37 -2.94
CA ASP A 108 35.50 -9.10 -3.01
C ASP A 108 35.55 -8.36 -1.65
N TYR A 109 34.78 -8.83 -0.67
CA TYR A 109 34.70 -8.25 0.68
C TYR A 109 35.16 -9.23 1.76
N ASP A 110 36.06 -8.80 2.62
CA ASP A 110 36.46 -9.54 3.83
C ASP A 110 35.41 -9.34 4.94
N TYR A 111 34.27 -10.04 4.82
CA TYR A 111 33.14 -9.90 5.72
C TYR A 111 32.44 -11.24 6.00
N ASP A 112 32.79 -11.90 7.08
CA ASP A 112 32.39 -13.26 7.39
C ASP A 112 31.00 -13.42 8.03
N ILE A 113 30.47 -12.39 8.72
CA ILE A 113 29.29 -12.57 9.56
C ILE A 113 28.39 -11.33 9.53
N ASN A 114 27.16 -11.51 9.05
CA ASN A 114 26.11 -10.49 9.09
C ASN A 114 25.66 -10.18 10.52
N GLN A 115 26.28 -9.19 11.14
CA GLN A 115 25.99 -8.78 12.51
C GLN A 115 24.57 -8.19 12.69
N ALA A 116 24.01 -7.57 11.67
CA ALA A 116 22.64 -7.04 11.71
C ALA A 116 21.58 -8.16 11.72
N ALA A 117 21.87 -9.31 11.13
CA ALA A 117 20.97 -10.47 11.16
C ALA A 117 20.74 -10.99 12.58
N LYS A 118 21.72 -10.81 13.49
CA LYS A 118 21.66 -11.23 14.89
C LYS A 118 20.84 -10.31 15.79
N VAL A 119 20.33 -9.18 15.26
CA VAL A 119 19.50 -8.23 16.01
C VAL A 119 18.04 -8.53 15.73
N LYS A 120 17.23 -8.77 16.77
CA LYS A 120 15.78 -8.95 16.61
C LYS A 120 15.11 -7.64 16.17
N GLY A 121 14.09 -7.75 15.35
CA GLY A 121 13.22 -6.62 14.99
C GLY A 121 12.36 -6.18 16.17
N LEU A 122 11.77 -4.99 16.02
CA LEU A 122 10.78 -4.45 16.94
C LEU A 122 9.42 -5.13 16.73
N GLY A 123 8.62 -5.18 17.79
CA GLY A 123 7.23 -5.66 17.71
C GLY A 123 6.41 -4.85 16.71
N TYR A 124 5.34 -5.47 16.22
CA TYR A 124 4.38 -4.77 15.37
C TYR A 124 3.55 -3.82 16.23
N GLU A 125 3.51 -2.57 15.82
CA GLU A 125 2.59 -1.57 16.33
C GLU A 125 1.79 -1.03 15.15
N SER A 126 0.47 -0.96 15.30
CA SER A 126 -0.38 -0.31 14.31
C SER A 126 -0.14 1.20 14.38
N VAL A 127 0.47 1.76 13.34
CA VAL A 127 0.87 3.19 13.30
C VAL A 127 -0.21 4.06 12.69
N ARG A 128 -1.17 3.47 12.02
CA ARG A 128 -2.25 4.18 11.33
C ARG A 128 -3.56 3.45 11.54
N GLU A 129 -4.54 4.21 11.92
CA GLU A 129 -5.92 3.79 11.83
C GLU A 129 -6.25 3.48 10.35
N ILE A 130 -6.86 2.32 10.12
CA ILE A 130 -7.29 1.92 8.78
C ILE A 130 -8.58 2.67 8.50
N VAL A 131 -8.57 3.50 7.46
CA VAL A 131 -9.75 4.26 7.05
C VAL A 131 -10.64 3.37 6.19
N PHE A 132 -11.86 3.16 6.66
CA PHE A 132 -12.93 2.49 5.94
C PHE A 132 -14.00 3.50 5.51
N LEU A 133 -14.53 3.30 4.30
CA LEU A 133 -15.75 3.93 3.82
C LEU A 133 -16.87 2.90 4.00
N ASP A 134 -17.89 3.26 4.76
CA ASP A 134 -19.11 2.47 4.84
C ASP A 134 -19.92 2.54 3.53
N ARG A 135 -20.88 1.66 3.41
CA ARG A 135 -21.71 1.55 2.21
C ARG A 135 -22.44 2.87 1.91
N GLU A 136 -23.00 3.54 2.90
CA GLU A 136 -23.71 4.81 2.73
C GLU A 136 -22.81 5.91 2.18
N THR A 137 -21.59 6.01 2.70
CA THR A 137 -20.59 6.98 2.22
C THR A 137 -20.21 6.70 0.75
N ILE A 138 -20.05 5.44 0.38
CA ILE A 138 -19.70 5.04 -0.98
C ILE A 138 -20.85 5.36 -1.93
N ASP A 139 -22.10 5.04 -1.58
CA ASP A 139 -23.28 5.34 -2.39
C ASP A 139 -23.44 6.85 -2.59
N LYS A 140 -23.39 7.66 -1.53
CA LYS A 140 -23.44 9.13 -1.63
C LYS A 140 -22.35 9.70 -2.52
N LEU A 141 -21.14 9.15 -2.43
CA LEU A 141 -20.01 9.62 -3.23
C LEU A 141 -20.17 9.24 -4.71
N TYR A 142 -20.64 8.04 -5.00
CA TYR A 142 -20.94 7.59 -6.35
C TYR A 142 -22.03 8.45 -7.00
N ASP A 143 -23.15 8.64 -6.30
CA ASP A 143 -24.25 9.47 -6.76
C ASP A 143 -23.82 10.93 -7.01
N TYR A 144 -23.01 11.49 -6.12
CA TYR A 144 -22.41 12.79 -6.29
C TYR A 144 -21.58 12.87 -7.57
N PHE A 145 -20.72 11.90 -7.83
CA PHE A 145 -19.90 11.91 -9.04
C PHE A 145 -20.73 11.76 -10.30
N MET A 146 -21.70 10.87 -10.31
CA MET A 146 -22.59 10.65 -11.46
C MET A 146 -23.42 11.91 -11.76
N SER A 147 -24.04 12.50 -10.73
CA SER A 147 -24.88 13.70 -10.86
C SER A 147 -24.10 14.94 -11.31
N ASN A 148 -22.83 15.06 -10.90
CA ASN A 148 -21.95 16.17 -11.27
C ASN A 148 -21.08 15.88 -12.51
N LYS A 149 -21.38 14.82 -13.25
CA LYS A 149 -20.64 14.42 -14.48
C LYS A 149 -19.14 14.21 -14.25
N LYS A 150 -18.75 13.81 -13.03
CA LYS A 150 -17.39 13.41 -12.68
C LYS A 150 -17.19 11.91 -12.94
N TYR A 151 -17.53 11.47 -14.15
CA TYR A 151 -17.61 10.06 -14.49
C TYR A 151 -16.30 9.30 -14.35
N ARG A 152 -15.15 9.95 -14.56
CA ARG A 152 -13.83 9.36 -14.30
C ARG A 152 -13.64 8.99 -12.83
N ASP A 153 -14.09 9.86 -11.92
CA ASP A 153 -14.02 9.64 -10.49
C ASP A 153 -15.00 8.54 -10.06
N ALA A 154 -16.22 8.54 -10.61
CA ALA A 154 -17.22 7.47 -10.41
C ALA A 154 -16.67 6.11 -10.87
N THR A 155 -16.02 6.05 -12.04
CA THR A 155 -15.41 4.82 -12.57
C THR A 155 -14.30 4.32 -11.66
N LEU A 156 -13.43 5.21 -11.15
CA LEU A 156 -12.35 4.82 -10.25
C LEU A 156 -12.89 4.32 -8.91
N LEU A 157 -13.90 4.97 -8.36
CA LEU A 157 -14.57 4.54 -7.13
C LEU A 157 -15.20 3.15 -7.33
N ALA A 158 -16.03 2.99 -8.36
CA ALA A 158 -16.76 1.75 -8.61
C ALA A 158 -15.78 0.58 -8.86
N LEU A 159 -14.83 0.75 -9.77
CA LEU A 159 -13.83 -0.29 -10.04
C LEU A 159 -12.98 -0.60 -8.80
N GLY A 160 -12.67 0.38 -7.98
CA GLY A 160 -11.93 0.19 -6.72
C GLY A 160 -12.70 -0.65 -5.71
N ILE A 161 -14.00 -0.37 -5.53
CA ILE A 161 -14.89 -1.08 -4.60
C ILE A 161 -15.25 -2.48 -5.11
N GLU A 162 -15.61 -2.60 -6.38
CA GLU A 162 -16.00 -3.91 -6.95
C GLU A 162 -14.81 -4.86 -7.08
N SER A 163 -13.65 -4.38 -7.54
CA SER A 163 -12.47 -5.24 -7.75
C SER A 163 -11.57 -5.41 -6.53
N SER A 164 -11.67 -4.56 -5.54
CA SER A 164 -10.66 -4.41 -4.48
C SER A 164 -9.22 -4.22 -5.04
N GLY A 165 -9.09 -3.58 -6.20
CA GLY A 165 -7.82 -3.41 -6.93
C GLY A 165 -6.80 -2.54 -6.18
N ARG A 166 -5.51 -2.86 -6.30
CA ARG A 166 -4.44 -1.96 -5.84
C ARG A 166 -4.23 -0.85 -6.86
N LYS A 167 -3.78 0.33 -6.44
CA LYS A 167 -3.54 1.47 -7.33
C LYS A 167 -2.71 1.15 -8.58
N ALA A 168 -1.71 0.27 -8.44
CA ALA A 168 -0.87 -0.17 -9.57
C ALA A 168 -1.57 -1.19 -10.48
N GLU A 169 -2.60 -1.85 -10.02
CA GLU A 169 -3.45 -2.77 -10.79
C GLU A 169 -4.51 -1.96 -11.53
N LEU A 170 -5.20 -1.04 -10.83
CA LEU A 170 -6.20 -0.14 -11.43
C LEU A 170 -5.64 0.73 -12.56
N SER A 171 -4.39 1.20 -12.43
CA SER A 171 -3.75 2.03 -13.48
C SER A 171 -3.38 1.28 -14.77
N GLN A 172 -3.52 -0.05 -14.80
CA GLN A 172 -3.24 -0.90 -15.97
C GLN A 172 -4.50 -1.33 -16.72
N VAL A 173 -5.67 -0.94 -16.24
CA VAL A 173 -6.94 -1.33 -16.89
C VAL A 173 -7.08 -0.58 -18.21
N LEU A 174 -7.44 -1.32 -19.27
CA LEU A 174 -7.66 -0.80 -20.62
C LEU A 174 -9.13 -0.44 -20.82
N LYS A 175 -9.40 0.63 -21.58
CA LYS A 175 -10.76 1.09 -21.85
C LYS A 175 -11.62 0.01 -22.55
N ASP A 176 -11.04 -0.69 -23.50
CA ASP A 176 -11.76 -1.70 -24.30
C ASP A 176 -12.02 -3.00 -23.52
N SER A 177 -11.49 -3.14 -22.31
CA SER A 177 -11.75 -4.29 -21.45
C SER A 177 -13.00 -4.17 -20.58
N ILE A 178 -13.61 -2.98 -20.54
CA ILE A 178 -14.91 -2.76 -19.86
C ILE A 178 -15.99 -2.83 -20.92
N THR A 179 -16.77 -3.89 -20.92
CA THR A 179 -17.83 -4.17 -21.89
C THR A 179 -19.19 -4.32 -21.20
N ASP A 180 -20.27 -4.18 -21.93
CA ASP A 180 -21.63 -4.24 -21.37
C ASP A 180 -21.95 -5.60 -20.72
N ASP A 181 -21.44 -6.70 -21.27
CA ASP A 181 -21.68 -8.06 -20.77
C ASP A 181 -20.49 -8.67 -20.00
N GLY A 182 -19.38 -7.92 -19.89
CA GLY A 182 -18.16 -8.41 -19.27
C GLY A 182 -18.17 -8.30 -17.74
N HIS A 183 -17.31 -9.10 -17.11
CA HIS A 183 -17.04 -9.05 -15.67
C HIS A 183 -15.54 -9.02 -15.35
N TYR A 184 -14.69 -9.05 -16.36
CA TYR A 184 -13.24 -9.13 -16.20
C TYR A 184 -12.54 -8.11 -17.07
N THR A 185 -11.62 -7.36 -16.46
CA THR A 185 -10.74 -6.45 -17.22
C THR A 185 -9.69 -7.24 -18.01
N ASN A 186 -8.88 -6.53 -18.79
CA ASN A 186 -7.62 -7.08 -19.28
C ASN A 186 -6.76 -7.63 -18.13
N ILE A 187 -5.79 -8.46 -18.47
CA ILE A 187 -4.82 -8.97 -17.48
C ILE A 187 -3.91 -7.84 -17.00
N VAL A 188 -3.86 -7.64 -15.69
CA VAL A 188 -2.96 -6.70 -15.01
C VAL A 188 -1.85 -7.43 -14.26
N VAL A 189 -0.74 -6.74 -14.02
CA VAL A 189 0.41 -7.29 -13.31
C VAL A 189 0.44 -6.75 -11.87
N GLY A 190 0.18 -7.64 -10.92
CA GLY A 190 0.19 -7.35 -9.49
C GLY A 190 1.57 -7.47 -8.84
N LYS A 191 1.55 -7.55 -7.51
CA LYS A 191 2.77 -7.72 -6.70
C LYS A 191 3.46 -9.06 -7.04
N ARG A 192 4.78 -9.05 -7.10
CA ARG A 192 5.62 -10.22 -7.45
C ARG A 192 5.36 -10.79 -8.86
N GLY A 193 4.87 -9.95 -9.79
CA GLY A 193 4.64 -10.36 -11.17
C GLY A 193 3.42 -11.27 -11.40
N LYS A 194 2.55 -11.46 -10.40
CA LYS A 194 1.30 -12.23 -10.58
C LYS A 194 0.43 -11.54 -11.62
N LYS A 195 -0.11 -12.32 -12.56
CA LYS A 195 -0.97 -11.86 -13.66
C LYS A 195 -2.40 -12.33 -13.40
N PHE A 196 -3.37 -11.43 -13.48
CA PHE A 196 -4.80 -11.72 -13.29
C PHE A 196 -5.65 -10.59 -13.84
N PRO A 197 -6.92 -10.83 -14.21
CA PRO A 197 -7.87 -9.76 -14.49
C PRO A 197 -8.43 -9.19 -13.17
N LEU A 198 -8.92 -7.95 -13.19
CA LEU A 198 -9.79 -7.41 -12.14
C LEU A 198 -11.24 -7.77 -12.47
N ILE A 199 -12.05 -7.96 -11.43
CA ILE A 199 -13.50 -8.14 -11.59
C ILE A 199 -14.18 -6.76 -11.57
N TYR A 200 -15.29 -6.64 -12.31
CA TYR A 200 -16.15 -5.46 -12.27
C TYR A 200 -17.61 -5.84 -12.51
N PHE A 201 -18.52 -4.95 -12.11
CA PHE A 201 -19.96 -5.17 -12.18
C PHE A 201 -20.68 -3.92 -12.69
N ASN A 202 -21.95 -3.75 -12.33
CA ASN A 202 -22.84 -2.76 -12.93
C ASN A 202 -22.40 -1.30 -12.71
N HIS A 203 -21.98 -0.94 -11.49
CA HIS A 203 -21.56 0.43 -11.20
C HIS A 203 -20.33 0.82 -12.01
N THR A 204 -19.36 -0.08 -12.14
CA THR A 204 -18.18 0.17 -13.01
C THR A 204 -18.60 0.30 -14.47
N ARG A 205 -19.49 -0.56 -14.99
CA ARG A 205 -19.96 -0.49 -16.39
C ARG A 205 -20.63 0.84 -16.68
N GLU A 206 -21.60 1.22 -15.84
CA GLU A 206 -22.35 2.45 -16.01
C GLU A 206 -21.43 3.67 -15.99
N ALA A 207 -20.61 3.79 -14.95
CA ALA A 207 -19.71 4.93 -14.83
C ALA A 207 -18.67 4.96 -15.95
N ALA A 208 -18.08 3.81 -16.32
CA ALA A 208 -17.08 3.74 -17.39
C ALA A 208 -17.68 4.10 -18.75
N LYS A 209 -18.91 3.67 -19.06
CA LYS A 209 -19.62 4.04 -20.27
C LYS A 209 -19.77 5.55 -20.37
N MET A 210 -20.31 6.19 -19.34
CA MET A 210 -20.47 7.65 -19.28
C MET A 210 -19.13 8.38 -19.35
N TYR A 211 -18.09 7.82 -18.71
CA TYR A 211 -16.75 8.38 -18.77
C TYR A 211 -16.15 8.31 -20.18
N LEU A 212 -16.26 7.17 -20.86
CA LEU A 212 -15.73 6.99 -22.21
C LEU A 212 -16.50 7.84 -23.24
N GLU A 213 -17.81 7.99 -23.09
CA GLU A 213 -18.61 8.92 -23.90
C GLU A 213 -18.15 10.38 -23.68
N GLN A 214 -17.91 10.79 -22.44
CA GLN A 214 -17.41 12.13 -22.12
C GLN A 214 -15.98 12.36 -22.62
N ARG A 215 -15.14 11.31 -22.54
CA ARG A 215 -13.73 11.34 -22.97
C ARG A 215 -13.62 11.49 -24.49
N GLY A 216 -14.55 10.90 -25.24
CA GLY A 216 -14.51 10.87 -26.70
C GLY A 216 -13.49 9.89 -27.26
N GLU A 217 -13.29 9.97 -28.58
CA GLU A 217 -12.35 9.10 -29.28
C GLU A 217 -10.90 9.55 -29.09
N ASP A 218 -10.03 8.63 -28.71
CA ASP A 218 -8.59 8.81 -28.61
C ASP A 218 -7.85 7.49 -28.82
N ASN A 219 -6.53 7.56 -29.04
CA ASN A 219 -5.67 6.41 -29.28
C ASN A 219 -5.01 5.87 -27.99
N ILE A 220 -5.40 6.33 -26.80
CA ILE A 220 -4.81 5.89 -25.54
C ILE A 220 -5.58 4.66 -25.05
N PRO A 221 -4.91 3.51 -24.91
CA PRO A 221 -5.59 2.26 -24.53
C PRO A 221 -6.01 2.24 -23.04
N GLU A 222 -5.32 2.95 -22.16
CA GLU A 222 -5.61 2.94 -20.74
C GLU A 222 -6.97 3.56 -20.42
N LEU A 223 -7.71 2.94 -19.49
CA LEU A 223 -9.02 3.42 -19.04
C LEU A 223 -8.92 4.81 -18.42
N PHE A 224 -7.91 5.06 -17.59
CA PHE A 224 -7.75 6.35 -16.93
C PHE A 224 -6.69 7.21 -17.58
N ILE A 225 -7.07 8.43 -17.95
CA ILE A 225 -6.18 9.46 -18.47
C ILE A 225 -6.14 10.69 -17.56
N THR A 226 -5.07 11.46 -17.66
CA THR A 226 -4.93 12.76 -17.00
C THR A 226 -5.67 13.85 -17.79
N LYS A 227 -5.74 15.05 -17.23
CA LYS A 227 -6.26 16.24 -17.95
C LYS A 227 -5.39 16.70 -19.13
N TYR A 228 -4.24 16.09 -19.33
CA TYR A 228 -3.30 16.37 -20.42
C TYR A 228 -3.31 15.26 -21.48
N ASP A 229 -4.35 14.43 -21.51
CA ASP A 229 -4.51 13.32 -22.44
C ASP A 229 -3.30 12.39 -22.49
N VAL A 230 -2.83 12.00 -21.33
CA VAL A 230 -1.79 10.97 -21.16
C VAL A 230 -2.24 9.92 -20.14
N PRO A 231 -1.75 8.66 -20.23
CA PRO A 231 -2.12 7.60 -19.30
C PRO A 231 -1.93 8.03 -17.85
N ALA A 232 -2.94 7.81 -17.02
CA ALA A 232 -2.89 8.10 -15.60
C ALA A 232 -2.04 7.05 -14.87
N ARG A 233 -0.85 7.45 -14.41
CA ARG A 233 -0.03 6.61 -13.55
C ARG A 233 -0.71 6.41 -12.19
N LYS A 234 -0.27 5.38 -11.46
CA LYS A 234 -0.80 5.04 -10.13
C LYS A 234 -0.75 6.20 -9.11
N GLU A 235 0.19 7.15 -9.27
CA GLU A 235 0.29 8.34 -8.45
C GLU A 235 -0.88 9.29 -8.73
N VAL A 236 -1.27 9.45 -9.98
CA VAL A 236 -2.44 10.27 -10.38
C VAL A 236 -3.72 9.70 -9.80
N LEU A 237 -3.91 8.37 -9.85
CA LEU A 237 -5.08 7.73 -9.21
C LEU A 237 -5.10 7.95 -7.70
N TYR A 238 -3.92 7.96 -7.07
CA TYR A 238 -3.81 8.28 -5.64
C TYR A 238 -4.25 9.73 -5.37
N ASP A 239 -3.75 10.69 -6.13
CA ASP A 239 -4.08 12.11 -5.97
C ASP A 239 -5.57 12.38 -6.25
N MET A 240 -6.17 11.67 -7.21
CA MET A 240 -7.62 11.72 -7.46
C MET A 240 -8.41 11.34 -6.21
N VAL A 241 -8.12 10.18 -5.60
CA VAL A 241 -8.85 9.74 -4.40
C VAL A 241 -8.61 10.68 -3.21
N VAL A 242 -7.40 11.20 -3.05
CA VAL A 242 -7.09 12.21 -2.02
C VAL A 242 -7.93 13.49 -2.21
N SER A 243 -8.19 13.88 -3.46
CA SER A 243 -9.03 15.05 -3.76
C SER A 243 -10.51 14.88 -3.40
N TRP A 244 -10.98 13.66 -3.10
CA TRP A 244 -12.36 13.39 -2.67
C TRP A 244 -12.62 13.72 -1.19
N ARG A 245 -11.58 13.88 -0.35
CA ARG A 245 -11.70 14.13 1.09
C ARG A 245 -12.64 15.28 1.45
N PRO A 246 -12.50 16.48 0.86
CA PRO A 246 -13.45 17.58 1.14
C PRO A 246 -14.86 17.26 0.70
N ILE A 247 -15.06 16.51 -0.40
CA ILE A 247 -16.37 16.06 -0.88
C ILE A 247 -17.00 15.09 0.13
N ILE A 248 -16.24 14.12 0.61
CA ILE A 248 -16.70 13.16 1.63
C ILE A 248 -17.12 13.91 2.89
N LYS A 249 -16.29 14.87 3.34
CA LYS A 249 -16.60 15.68 4.52
C LYS A 249 -17.89 16.50 4.33
N GLU A 250 -18.11 17.06 3.16
CA GLU A 250 -19.33 17.81 2.81
C GLU A 250 -20.56 16.89 2.81
N LEU A 251 -20.47 15.70 2.20
CA LEU A 251 -21.60 14.78 2.04
C LEU A 251 -21.97 14.03 3.33
N THR A 252 -21.01 13.81 4.22
CA THR A 252 -21.20 12.90 5.36
C THR A 252 -20.86 13.49 6.71
N GLY A 253 -20.22 14.66 6.75
CA GLY A 253 -19.65 15.25 7.99
C GLY A 253 -18.37 14.56 8.49
N LYS A 254 -17.93 13.45 7.88
CA LYS A 254 -16.78 12.66 8.31
C LYS A 254 -15.49 13.21 7.71
N ASP A 255 -14.49 13.46 8.56
CA ASP A 255 -13.14 13.90 8.13
C ASP A 255 -12.22 12.68 8.00
N LEU A 256 -12.21 12.05 6.83
CA LEU A 256 -11.53 10.79 6.57
C LEU A 256 -10.26 10.97 5.72
N ASP A 257 -9.12 10.41 6.17
CA ASP A 257 -7.85 10.40 5.42
C ASP A 257 -7.84 9.34 4.30
N VAL A 258 -8.82 9.45 3.39
CA VAL A 258 -9.06 8.48 2.32
C VAL A 258 -7.96 8.52 1.27
N ASN A 259 -7.60 7.35 0.77
CA ASN A 259 -6.71 7.13 -0.37
C ASN A 259 -7.10 5.84 -1.12
N VAL A 260 -6.43 5.51 -2.24
CA VAL A 260 -6.76 4.30 -3.03
C VAL A 260 -6.69 3.01 -2.20
N HIS A 261 -5.85 2.97 -1.18
CA HIS A 261 -5.75 1.78 -0.33
C HIS A 261 -6.96 1.64 0.59
N SER A 262 -7.54 2.78 1.02
CA SER A 262 -8.80 2.81 1.77
C SER A 262 -9.95 2.22 0.97
N LEU A 263 -10.04 2.47 -0.35
CA LEU A 263 -11.06 1.82 -1.20
C LEU A 263 -10.95 0.30 -1.15
N ARG A 264 -9.73 -0.22 -1.17
CA ARG A 264 -9.50 -1.65 -1.08
C ARG A 264 -9.88 -2.22 0.29
N HIS A 265 -9.55 -1.52 1.38
CA HIS A 265 -9.98 -1.91 2.73
C HIS A 265 -11.50 -1.95 2.83
N SER A 266 -12.16 -0.88 2.38
CA SER A 266 -13.62 -0.79 2.35
C SER A 266 -14.24 -1.89 1.49
N ALA A 267 -13.72 -2.13 0.30
CA ALA A 267 -14.20 -3.20 -0.59
C ALA A 267 -14.17 -4.57 0.10
N LEU A 268 -13.05 -4.92 0.75
CA LEU A 268 -12.91 -6.21 1.42
C LEU A 268 -13.80 -6.33 2.66
N GLN A 269 -13.95 -5.25 3.42
CA GLN A 269 -14.89 -5.22 4.55
C GLN A 269 -16.32 -5.41 4.08
N LEU A 270 -16.76 -4.68 3.05
CA LEU A 270 -18.11 -4.80 2.50
C LEU A 270 -18.38 -6.18 1.87
N TYR A 271 -17.37 -6.82 1.27
CA TYR A 271 -17.50 -8.22 0.85
C TYR A 271 -17.63 -9.17 2.04
N LYS A 272 -16.86 -8.94 3.12
CA LYS A 272 -16.95 -9.74 4.36
C LYS A 272 -18.35 -9.65 4.98
N THR A 273 -18.98 -8.46 4.98
CA THR A 273 -20.31 -8.24 5.55
C THR A 273 -21.46 -8.55 4.59
N GLY A 274 -21.16 -8.78 3.30
CA GLY A 274 -22.18 -8.99 2.26
C GLY A 274 -22.82 -7.69 1.74
N GLU A 275 -22.29 -6.55 2.12
CA GLU A 275 -22.81 -5.23 1.77
C GLU A 275 -22.20 -4.64 0.49
N ASN A 276 -21.20 -5.27 -0.11
CA ASN A 276 -20.64 -4.80 -1.39
C ASN A 276 -21.71 -4.84 -2.48
N TRP A 277 -21.69 -3.91 -3.43
CA TRP A 277 -22.65 -3.83 -4.52
C TRP A 277 -22.92 -5.18 -5.22
N PRO A 278 -21.91 -5.95 -5.67
CA PRO A 278 -22.16 -7.26 -6.25
C PRO A 278 -22.88 -8.25 -5.32
N CYS A 279 -22.64 -8.16 -4.02
CA CYS A 279 -23.33 -9.02 -3.06
C CYS A 279 -24.81 -8.68 -2.95
N THR A 280 -25.13 -7.39 -2.81
CA THR A 280 -26.52 -6.94 -2.67
C THR A 280 -27.30 -7.09 -3.97
N GLU A 281 -26.72 -6.80 -5.14
CA GLU A 281 -27.36 -6.93 -6.45
C GLU A 281 -27.65 -8.38 -6.85
N ASN A 282 -26.84 -9.33 -6.40
CA ASN A 282 -26.97 -10.75 -6.72
C ASN A 282 -27.54 -11.57 -5.55
N ASN A 283 -28.03 -10.93 -4.48
CA ASN A 283 -28.52 -11.58 -3.27
C ASN A 283 -27.51 -12.58 -2.66
N LEU A 284 -26.24 -12.25 -2.71
CA LEU A 284 -25.17 -13.00 -2.07
C LEU A 284 -25.04 -12.54 -0.62
N GLY A 285 -24.88 -13.47 0.29
CA GLY A 285 -24.56 -13.16 1.68
C GLY A 285 -23.10 -12.74 1.86
N PRO A 286 -22.65 -12.65 3.14
CA PRO A 286 -21.26 -12.41 3.51
C PRO A 286 -20.31 -13.40 2.82
N ILE A 287 -19.19 -12.90 2.31
CA ILE A 287 -18.20 -13.74 1.63
C ILE A 287 -17.24 -14.34 2.68
N PRO A 288 -17.10 -15.66 2.74
CA PRO A 288 -16.17 -16.33 3.67
C PRO A 288 -14.71 -15.92 3.44
N LEU A 289 -13.89 -15.94 4.52
CA LEU A 289 -12.50 -15.47 4.51
C LEU A 289 -11.60 -16.17 3.48
N ASP A 290 -11.80 -17.46 3.24
CA ASP A 290 -11.07 -18.23 2.24
C ASP A 290 -11.36 -17.77 0.81
N GLN A 291 -12.61 -17.38 0.52
CA GLN A 291 -13.01 -16.78 -0.76
C GLN A 291 -12.59 -15.32 -0.84
N LEU A 292 -12.73 -14.55 0.25
CA LEU A 292 -12.30 -13.16 0.33
C LEU A 292 -10.79 -13.01 0.06
N LYS A 293 -9.97 -13.97 0.53
CA LYS A 293 -8.56 -14.05 0.19
C LYS A 293 -8.33 -14.10 -1.33
N ASN A 294 -9.18 -14.79 -2.08
CA ASN A 294 -9.07 -14.90 -3.53
C ASN A 294 -9.49 -13.57 -4.20
N ILE A 295 -10.56 -12.93 -3.74
CA ILE A 295 -10.98 -11.58 -4.19
C ILE A 295 -9.85 -10.58 -3.92
N ALA A 296 -9.22 -10.64 -2.74
CA ALA A 296 -8.08 -9.81 -2.37
C ALA A 296 -6.78 -10.18 -3.12
N ARG A 297 -6.71 -11.35 -3.73
CA ARG A 297 -5.49 -11.88 -4.37
C ARG A 297 -4.30 -11.96 -3.40
N HIS A 298 -4.60 -12.31 -2.14
CA HIS A 298 -3.60 -12.52 -1.09
C HIS A 298 -3.03 -13.94 -1.15
N SER A 299 -1.81 -14.11 -0.66
CA SER A 299 -1.17 -15.43 -0.55
C SER A 299 -1.60 -16.19 0.70
N SER A 300 -2.07 -15.48 1.73
CA SER A 300 -2.53 -16.08 2.99
C SER A 300 -3.77 -15.37 3.54
N VAL A 301 -4.50 -16.05 4.41
CA VAL A 301 -5.68 -15.53 5.11
C VAL A 301 -5.27 -14.45 6.10
N GLU A 302 -4.15 -14.61 6.81
CA GLU A 302 -3.61 -13.65 7.77
C GLU A 302 -3.39 -12.27 7.13
N THR A 303 -2.94 -12.26 5.86
CA THR A 303 -2.82 -11.01 5.10
C THR A 303 -4.19 -10.38 4.86
N THR A 304 -5.25 -11.16 4.68
CA THR A 304 -6.61 -10.66 4.48
C THR A 304 -7.17 -10.08 5.76
N LEU A 305 -6.96 -10.75 6.89
CA LEU A 305 -7.38 -10.28 8.22
C LEU A 305 -6.83 -8.88 8.52
N GLY A 306 -5.56 -8.60 8.18
CA GLY A 306 -4.97 -7.28 8.35
C GLY A 306 -5.59 -6.16 7.48
N TYR A 307 -6.59 -6.47 6.64
CA TYR A 307 -7.36 -5.51 5.84
C TYR A 307 -8.77 -5.29 6.36
N LEU A 308 -9.20 -6.05 7.36
CA LEU A 308 -10.55 -6.02 7.90
C LEU A 308 -10.58 -5.29 9.25
N ILE A 309 -11.77 -4.86 9.62
CA ILE A 309 -12.04 -4.38 10.97
C ILE A 309 -11.95 -5.59 11.90
N ASP A 310 -11.27 -5.43 13.02
CA ASP A 310 -11.23 -6.45 14.07
C ASP A 310 -12.57 -6.41 14.82
N ASP A 311 -13.42 -7.35 14.49
CA ASP A 311 -14.78 -7.50 15.04
C ASP A 311 -14.94 -8.85 15.73
N THR A 312 -13.82 -9.41 16.19
CA THR A 312 -13.74 -10.77 16.78
C THR A 312 -14.73 -10.96 17.92
N GLU A 313 -14.98 -9.93 18.71
CA GLU A 313 -15.91 -10.01 19.85
C GLU A 313 -17.37 -10.07 19.40
N ASN A 314 -17.75 -9.25 18.41
CA ASN A 314 -19.09 -9.31 17.83
C ASN A 314 -19.31 -10.64 17.08
N GLU A 315 -18.30 -11.12 16.34
CA GLU A 315 -18.36 -12.41 15.67
C GLU A 315 -18.52 -13.56 16.68
N LEU A 316 -17.80 -13.52 17.80
CA LEU A 316 -17.93 -14.52 18.87
C LEU A 316 -19.31 -14.45 19.55
N ALA A 317 -19.78 -13.24 19.87
CA ALA A 317 -21.11 -13.03 20.46
C ALA A 317 -22.21 -13.57 19.55
N ASN A 318 -22.15 -13.27 18.25
CA ASN A 318 -23.10 -13.77 17.27
C ASN A 318 -23.02 -15.29 17.10
N ALA A 319 -21.83 -15.87 17.03
CA ALA A 319 -21.64 -17.32 16.90
C ALA A 319 -22.17 -18.10 18.10
N LEU A 320 -22.09 -17.53 19.29
CA LEU A 320 -22.55 -18.13 20.53
C LEU A 320 -23.98 -17.74 20.94
N GLY A 321 -24.64 -16.83 20.19
CA GLY A 321 -25.98 -16.33 20.50
C GLY A 321 -26.03 -15.52 21.80
N ILE A 322 -24.93 -14.89 22.20
CA ILE A 322 -24.85 -14.05 23.41
C ILE A 322 -24.83 -12.56 23.01
N GLY A 323 -25.37 -11.71 23.88
CA GLY A 323 -25.30 -10.26 23.67
C GLY A 323 -23.89 -9.73 23.77
N VAL A 324 -23.53 -8.71 22.95
CA VAL A 324 -22.24 -8.01 23.04
C VAL A 324 -22.16 -7.27 24.37
N HIS A 325 -21.04 -7.36 25.08
CA HIS A 325 -20.86 -6.69 26.36
C HIS A 325 -20.77 -5.18 26.16
N GLU A 326 -21.57 -4.39 26.90
CA GLU A 326 -21.69 -2.92 26.72
C GLU A 326 -20.36 -2.13 26.79
N SER A 327 -19.34 -2.66 27.48
CA SER A 327 -18.03 -2.02 27.58
C SER A 327 -17.23 -1.99 26.25
N PHE A 328 -17.67 -2.72 25.21
CA PHE A 328 -17.03 -2.79 23.91
C PHE A 328 -17.70 -1.93 22.84
N SER A 329 -18.94 -1.46 23.11
CA SER A 329 -19.67 -0.59 22.18
C SER A 329 -19.14 0.84 22.11
N GLU A 330 -18.35 1.30 23.09
CA GLU A 330 -17.81 2.67 23.15
C GLU A 330 -16.53 2.89 22.30
N ASN A 331 -15.89 1.85 21.78
CA ASN A 331 -14.66 1.98 20.98
C ASN A 331 -14.90 2.02 19.46
N SER A 332 -16.14 1.86 18.98
CA SER A 332 -16.48 1.96 17.56
C SER A 332 -16.76 3.40 17.07
N ASP A 333 -16.88 4.35 18.01
CA ASP A 333 -17.25 5.75 17.70
C ASP A 333 -16.11 6.79 18.04
N LYS A 334 -14.87 6.35 18.13
CA LYS A 334 -13.72 7.27 18.30
C LYS A 334 -12.74 7.25 17.16
#